data_61295f190e05f326610507c6967cf6a3
#
_entry.id   61295f190e05f326610507c6967cf6a3
#
_cell.length_a   1.000
_cell.length_b   1.000
_cell.length_c   1.000
_cell.angle_alpha   90.00
_cell.angle_beta   90.00
_cell.angle_gamma   90.00
#
_symmetry.space_group_name_H-M   'P 1'
#
loop_
_entity.id
_entity.type
_entity.pdbx_description
1 polymer ?
#
loop_
_entity_poly.entity_id
_entity_poly.type
_entity_poly.pdbx_seq_one_letter_code
_entity_poly.pdbx_strand_id
1 'polypeptide(L)'
;MKSIQMNTEMKLIEDLGMRRNTPDCKTKERWGLYLCPICEVPFETRTTSVNIGRVSKCRSCSTSLKNIKHGETNTRLYGIWAKMKYRCSNPNNQAYKYYGARGITVCDEWKNDFISFRDWSFSNGYEEYLVLDKDIICEKENISPKIYSPKTCMWVTVAKNNSEMNKRREDAKHSI
;
A
#
# COMPACT_ATOMS: atom_id res chain seq x y z
N MET A 1 22.68 12.42 -0.53
CA MET A 1 21.94 11.24 -0.01
C MET A 1 22.89 10.04 -0.09
N LYS A 2 23.30 9.48 1.04
CA LYS A 2 24.15 8.28 1.07
C LYS A 2 23.25 7.08 0.77
N SER A 3 23.50 6.41 -0.35
CA SER A 3 22.93 5.10 -0.65
C SER A 3 23.44 4.11 0.41
N ILE A 4 22.54 3.65 1.25
CA ILE A 4 22.81 2.55 2.18
C ILE A 4 22.90 1.29 1.30
N GLN A 5 24.12 0.84 1.04
CA GLN A 5 24.35 -0.51 0.48
C GLN A 5 23.89 -1.50 1.55
N MET A 6 22.73 -2.10 1.36
CA MET A 6 22.29 -3.22 2.18
C MET A 6 23.23 -4.40 1.92
N ASN A 7 23.89 -4.86 2.97
CA ASN A 7 24.71 -6.07 2.94
C ASN A 7 23.75 -7.25 2.69
N THR A 8 23.81 -7.85 1.51
CA THR A 8 22.86 -8.88 1.08
C THR A 8 23.29 -10.30 1.46
N GLU A 9 24.48 -10.45 2.05
CA GLU A 9 25.03 -11.75 2.40
C GLU A 9 24.78 -12.12 3.86
N MET A 10 24.36 -13.38 4.07
CA MET A 10 24.18 -13.94 5.41
C MET A 10 25.52 -14.30 6.02
N LYS A 11 25.86 -13.67 7.14
CA LYS A 11 27.11 -13.94 7.87
C LYS A 11 26.91 -15.11 8.83
N LEU A 12 27.73 -16.16 8.68
CA LEU A 12 27.83 -17.24 9.65
C LEU A 12 28.52 -16.72 10.93
N ILE A 13 27.86 -16.89 12.08
CA ILE A 13 28.38 -16.53 13.41
C ILE A 13 29.04 -17.76 14.05
N GLU A 14 28.33 -18.90 13.98
CA GLU A 14 28.75 -20.14 14.65
C GLU A 14 28.29 -21.36 13.86
N ASP A 15 29.15 -22.39 13.77
CA ASP A 15 28.80 -23.69 13.22
C ASP A 15 28.24 -24.59 14.34
N LEU A 16 26.97 -24.91 14.24
CA LEU A 16 26.27 -25.70 15.25
C LEU A 16 26.37 -27.22 15.00
N GLY A 17 27.15 -27.62 13.99
CA GLY A 17 27.41 -29.02 13.67
C GLY A 17 26.23 -29.76 13.04
N MET A 18 26.30 -31.11 13.10
CA MET A 18 25.33 -32.03 12.49
C MET A 18 24.15 -32.28 13.42
N ARG A 19 22.94 -31.86 13.02
CA ARG A 19 21.70 -32.04 13.81
C ARG A 19 20.61 -32.72 12.97
N ARG A 20 19.68 -33.42 13.63
CA ARG A 20 18.42 -33.84 13.01
C ARG A 20 17.43 -32.70 13.00
N ASN A 21 16.65 -32.56 11.95
CA ASN A 21 15.62 -31.50 11.85
C ASN A 21 14.46 -31.75 12.84
N THR A 22 14.08 -33.02 12.98
CA THR A 22 13.10 -33.53 13.97
C THR A 22 13.61 -34.83 14.58
N PRO A 23 13.11 -35.27 15.75
CA PRO A 23 13.52 -36.54 16.37
C PRO A 23 13.38 -37.72 15.42
N ASP A 24 12.35 -37.75 14.58
CA ASP A 24 12.02 -38.85 13.65
C ASP A 24 12.80 -38.78 12.33
N CYS A 25 13.55 -37.70 12.10
CA CYS A 25 14.32 -37.55 10.87
C CYS A 25 15.54 -38.46 10.89
N LYS A 26 15.65 -39.39 9.88
CA LYS A 26 16.77 -40.34 9.76
C LYS A 26 18.10 -39.68 9.38
N THR A 27 18.03 -38.52 8.69
CA THR A 27 19.22 -37.82 8.20
C THR A 27 19.62 -36.69 9.11
N LYS A 28 20.91 -36.46 9.30
CA LYS A 28 21.48 -35.30 9.96
C LYS A 28 21.89 -34.27 8.89
N GLU A 29 21.67 -33.00 9.16
CA GLU A 29 22.08 -31.88 8.33
C GLU A 29 22.94 -30.90 9.14
N ARG A 30 23.83 -30.17 8.46
CA ARG A 30 24.68 -29.17 9.10
C ARG A 30 23.87 -27.91 9.36
N TRP A 31 23.93 -27.42 10.59
CA TRP A 31 23.26 -26.21 11.07
C TRP A 31 24.26 -25.14 11.44
N GLY A 32 23.91 -23.90 11.25
CA GLY A 32 24.69 -22.74 11.67
C GLY A 32 23.80 -21.64 12.26
N LEU A 33 24.41 -20.84 13.11
CA LEU A 33 23.86 -19.57 13.59
C LEU A 33 24.29 -18.49 12.62
N TYR A 34 23.32 -17.83 12.00
CA TYR A 34 23.56 -16.79 10.99
C TYR A 34 22.98 -15.44 11.43
N LEU A 35 23.64 -14.35 11.05
CA LEU A 35 23.10 -13.00 11.22
C LEU A 35 22.15 -12.68 10.08
N CYS A 36 20.94 -12.23 10.41
CA CYS A 36 19.98 -11.78 9.39
C CYS A 36 20.45 -10.44 8.78
N PRO A 37 20.62 -10.32 7.46
CA PRO A 37 21.11 -9.09 6.84
C PRO A 37 20.11 -7.91 6.90
N ILE A 38 18.85 -8.17 7.30
CA ILE A 38 17.78 -7.16 7.36
C ILE A 38 17.63 -6.57 8.77
N CYS A 39 17.57 -7.44 9.81
CA CYS A 39 17.29 -7.00 11.18
C CYS A 39 18.47 -7.25 12.13
N GLU A 40 19.57 -7.78 11.63
CA GLU A 40 20.80 -8.09 12.40
C GLU A 40 20.57 -9.00 13.62
N VAL A 41 19.45 -9.73 13.65
CA VAL A 41 19.15 -10.70 14.71
C VAL A 41 19.73 -12.06 14.31
N PRO A 42 20.48 -12.74 15.21
CA PRO A 42 20.95 -14.10 14.98
C PRO A 42 19.79 -15.08 14.90
N PHE A 43 19.89 -16.08 14.00
CA PHE A 43 18.91 -17.17 13.88
C PHE A 43 19.57 -18.44 13.38
N GLU A 44 19.06 -19.59 13.82
CA GLU A 44 19.55 -20.89 13.40
C GLU A 44 18.88 -21.35 12.10
N THR A 45 19.68 -21.87 11.18
CA THR A 45 19.18 -22.49 9.96
C THR A 45 20.16 -23.50 9.38
N ARG A 46 19.69 -24.31 8.41
CA ARG A 46 20.52 -25.30 7.73
C ARG A 46 21.52 -24.62 6.79
N THR A 47 22.79 -24.95 6.92
CA THR A 47 23.87 -24.39 6.10
C THR A 47 23.66 -24.67 4.61
N THR A 48 23.16 -25.85 4.26
CA THR A 48 22.81 -26.21 2.87
C THR A 48 21.74 -25.26 2.29
N SER A 49 20.73 -24.87 3.09
CA SER A 49 19.68 -23.95 2.64
C SER A 49 20.19 -22.53 2.39
N VAL A 50 21.20 -22.10 3.12
CA VAL A 50 21.89 -20.81 2.89
C VAL A 50 22.73 -20.89 1.61
N ASN A 51 23.54 -21.92 1.47
CA ASN A 51 24.46 -22.08 0.33
C ASN A 51 23.75 -22.15 -1.02
N ILE A 52 22.54 -22.75 -1.07
CA ILE A 52 21.73 -22.80 -2.30
C ILE A 52 20.77 -21.62 -2.45
N GLY A 53 20.89 -20.57 -1.60
CA GLY A 53 20.07 -19.35 -1.67
C GLY A 53 18.59 -19.50 -1.28
N ARG A 54 18.19 -20.68 -0.73
CA ARG A 54 16.81 -20.94 -0.29
C ARG A 54 16.45 -20.09 0.95
N VAL A 55 17.44 -19.83 1.82
CA VAL A 55 17.31 -18.97 3.00
C VAL A 55 18.30 -17.83 2.89
N SER A 56 17.80 -16.60 2.79
CA SER A 56 18.59 -15.36 2.68
C SER A 56 18.32 -14.36 3.81
N LYS A 57 17.43 -14.70 4.74
CA LYS A 57 17.01 -13.86 5.89
C LYS A 57 16.24 -14.69 6.91
N CYS A 58 16.06 -14.17 8.12
CA CYS A 58 15.27 -14.85 9.16
C CYS A 58 13.78 -14.94 8.79
N ARG A 59 13.07 -15.87 9.45
CA ARG A 59 11.63 -16.12 9.18
C ARG A 59 10.77 -14.88 9.38
N SER A 60 11.04 -14.10 10.43
CA SER A 60 10.30 -12.85 10.72
C SER A 60 10.43 -11.86 9.58
N CYS A 61 11.65 -11.54 9.13
CA CYS A 61 11.89 -10.67 7.99
C CYS A 61 11.32 -11.23 6.68
N SER A 62 11.39 -12.54 6.46
CA SER A 62 10.81 -13.19 5.28
C SER A 62 9.30 -13.01 5.24
N THR A 63 8.61 -13.16 6.37
CA THR A 63 7.15 -12.99 6.47
C THR A 63 6.75 -11.53 6.35
N SER A 64 7.44 -10.63 7.05
CA SER A 64 7.18 -9.19 7.00
C SER A 64 7.37 -8.63 5.59
N LEU A 65 8.45 -8.99 4.89
CA LEU A 65 8.72 -8.51 3.53
C LEU A 65 7.75 -9.07 2.49
N LYS A 66 7.24 -10.30 2.66
CA LYS A 66 6.19 -10.84 1.79
C LYS A 66 4.88 -10.05 1.88
N ASN A 67 4.61 -9.46 3.04
CA ASN A 67 3.39 -8.69 3.29
C ASN A 67 3.56 -7.19 2.95
N ILE A 68 4.79 -6.70 2.76
CA ILE A 68 5.06 -5.32 2.34
C ILE A 68 4.98 -5.25 0.81
N LYS A 69 3.84 -4.79 0.29
CA LYS A 69 3.69 -4.51 -1.15
C LYS A 69 4.43 -3.22 -1.56
N HIS A 70 4.38 -2.18 -0.73
CA HIS A 70 4.96 -0.86 -1.03
C HIS A 70 5.49 -0.10 0.21
N GLY A 71 5.32 -0.64 1.43
CA GLY A 71 5.83 -0.02 2.67
C GLY A 71 5.10 1.25 3.16
N GLU A 72 4.09 1.72 2.45
CA GLU A 72 3.45 3.03 2.68
C GLU A 72 2.04 2.94 3.29
N THR A 73 1.66 1.79 3.87
CA THR A 73 0.32 1.57 4.44
C THR A 73 -0.06 2.53 5.57
N ASN A 74 0.93 3.11 6.24
CA ASN A 74 0.73 4.06 7.34
C ASN A 74 0.75 5.53 6.87
N THR A 75 0.87 5.81 5.57
CA THR A 75 0.85 7.18 5.06
C THR A 75 -0.57 7.72 4.95
N ARG A 76 -0.72 9.05 5.08
CA ARG A 76 -1.99 9.73 4.86
C ARG A 76 -2.53 9.45 3.44
N LEU A 77 -1.65 9.47 2.43
CA LEU A 77 -2.00 9.24 1.04
C LEU A 77 -2.59 7.84 0.82
N TYR A 78 -2.00 6.80 1.44
CA TYR A 78 -2.57 5.46 1.44
C TYR A 78 -3.95 5.42 2.10
N GLY A 79 -4.12 6.13 3.21
CA GLY A 79 -5.40 6.26 3.89
C GLY A 79 -6.49 6.89 3.01
N ILE A 80 -6.14 7.91 2.22
CA ILE A 80 -7.05 8.54 1.25
C ILE A 80 -7.46 7.53 0.18
N TRP A 81 -6.50 6.83 -0.42
CA TRP A 81 -6.73 5.80 -1.43
C TRP A 81 -7.61 4.65 -0.92
N ALA A 82 -7.30 4.12 0.25
CA ALA A 82 -8.07 3.03 0.86
C ALA A 82 -9.52 3.47 1.15
N LYS A 83 -9.72 4.65 1.75
CA LYS A 83 -11.06 5.20 2.02
C LYS A 83 -11.85 5.49 0.75
N MET A 84 -11.21 6.01 -0.30
CA MET A 84 -11.81 6.24 -1.62
C MET A 84 -12.37 4.94 -2.19
N LYS A 85 -11.58 3.89 -2.24
CA LYS A 85 -11.99 2.56 -2.70
C LYS A 85 -13.12 1.98 -1.85
N TYR A 86 -12.95 2.02 -0.53
CA TYR A 86 -13.88 1.40 0.40
C TYR A 86 -15.30 2.00 0.32
N ARG A 87 -15.41 3.33 0.20
CA ARG A 87 -16.72 3.99 0.05
C ARG A 87 -17.38 3.75 -1.32
N CYS A 88 -16.61 3.41 -2.34
CA CYS A 88 -17.15 3.12 -3.67
C CYS A 88 -17.54 1.65 -3.86
N SER A 89 -16.92 0.71 -3.11
CA SER A 89 -17.08 -0.72 -3.39
C SER A 89 -17.71 -1.54 -2.25
N ASN A 90 -17.74 -1.03 -1.01
CA ASN A 90 -18.22 -1.82 0.13
C ASN A 90 -19.61 -1.36 0.60
N PRO A 91 -20.67 -2.16 0.40
CA PRO A 91 -22.03 -1.84 0.85
C PRO A 91 -22.17 -1.63 2.37
N ASN A 92 -21.29 -2.24 3.17
CA ASN A 92 -21.27 -2.08 4.63
C ASN A 92 -20.65 -0.77 5.10
N ASN A 93 -20.04 0.03 4.20
CA ASN A 93 -19.51 1.33 4.54
C ASN A 93 -20.63 2.36 4.66
N GLN A 94 -20.66 3.13 5.76
CA GLN A 94 -21.67 4.16 6.00
C GLN A 94 -21.76 5.21 4.87
N ALA A 95 -20.65 5.50 4.20
CA ALA A 95 -20.61 6.44 3.09
C ALA A 95 -21.04 5.82 1.74
N TYR A 96 -21.16 4.48 1.66
CA TYR A 96 -21.49 3.78 0.40
C TYR A 96 -22.76 4.34 -0.26
N LYS A 97 -23.79 4.66 0.52
CA LYS A 97 -25.06 5.25 0.04
C LYS A 97 -24.88 6.57 -0.73
N TYR A 98 -23.79 7.29 -0.49
CA TYR A 98 -23.47 8.55 -1.17
C TYR A 98 -22.47 8.40 -2.31
N TYR A 99 -21.83 7.21 -2.44
CA TYR A 99 -20.79 6.93 -3.43
C TYR A 99 -21.14 5.69 -4.29
N GLY A 100 -20.79 4.50 -3.86
CA GLY A 100 -20.99 3.29 -4.66
C GLY A 100 -22.44 3.01 -5.03
N ALA A 101 -23.40 3.21 -4.11
CA ALA A 101 -24.83 3.08 -4.37
C ALA A 101 -25.35 4.08 -5.41
N ARG A 102 -24.63 5.18 -5.65
CA ARG A 102 -24.93 6.19 -6.68
C ARG A 102 -24.15 5.97 -7.99
N GLY A 103 -23.52 4.82 -8.16
CA GLY A 103 -22.72 4.48 -9.33
C GLY A 103 -21.33 5.13 -9.38
N ILE A 104 -20.89 5.80 -8.31
CA ILE A 104 -19.55 6.40 -8.26
C ILE A 104 -18.52 5.27 -8.12
N THR A 105 -17.55 5.25 -9.03
CA THR A 105 -16.51 4.21 -9.11
C THR A 105 -15.10 4.79 -9.00
N VAL A 106 -14.13 3.90 -8.94
CA VAL A 106 -12.69 4.19 -9.06
C VAL A 106 -12.19 3.52 -10.33
N CYS A 107 -11.38 4.20 -11.13
CA CYS A 107 -10.80 3.62 -12.35
C CYS A 107 -9.97 2.37 -12.02
N ASP A 108 -9.86 1.46 -12.97
CA ASP A 108 -9.21 0.16 -12.77
C ASP A 108 -7.73 0.31 -12.39
N GLU A 109 -7.05 1.31 -12.93
CA GLU A 109 -5.67 1.65 -12.61
C GLU A 109 -5.50 1.91 -11.10
N TRP A 110 -6.34 2.75 -10.50
CA TRP A 110 -6.26 3.07 -9.08
C TRP A 110 -6.96 2.06 -8.17
N LYS A 111 -7.88 1.26 -8.70
CA LYS A 111 -8.62 0.27 -7.93
C LYS A 111 -7.72 -0.80 -7.34
N ASN A 112 -6.71 -1.22 -8.09
CA ASN A 112 -5.86 -2.36 -7.77
C ASN A 112 -4.41 -1.98 -7.45
N ASP A 113 -3.97 -0.78 -7.82
CA ASP A 113 -2.60 -0.33 -7.67
C ASP A 113 -2.51 1.03 -6.94
N PHE A 114 -1.99 0.98 -5.71
CA PHE A 114 -1.70 2.17 -4.92
C PHE A 114 -0.55 2.98 -5.52
N ILE A 115 0.43 2.33 -6.11
CA ILE A 115 1.62 3.00 -6.66
C ILE A 115 1.21 3.95 -7.79
N SER A 116 0.35 3.51 -8.71
CA SER A 116 -0.20 4.36 -9.77
C SER A 116 -0.94 5.59 -9.20
N PHE A 117 -1.76 5.41 -8.15
CA PHE A 117 -2.42 6.53 -7.47
C PHE A 117 -1.42 7.48 -6.80
N ARG A 118 -0.41 6.94 -6.12
CA ARG A 118 0.65 7.71 -5.45
C ARG A 118 1.44 8.57 -6.45
N ASP A 119 1.94 7.95 -7.50
CA ASP A 119 2.78 8.61 -8.49
C ASP A 119 2.02 9.71 -9.23
N TRP A 120 0.75 9.47 -9.56
CA TRP A 120 -0.14 10.50 -10.07
C TRP A 120 -0.32 11.64 -9.05
N SER A 121 -0.54 11.32 -7.78
CA SER A 121 -0.77 12.31 -6.73
C SER A 121 0.42 13.27 -6.59
N PHE A 122 1.63 12.74 -6.52
CA PHE A 122 2.85 13.57 -6.44
C PHE A 122 3.07 14.39 -7.71
N SER A 123 2.81 13.82 -8.88
CA SER A 123 2.92 14.54 -10.16
C SER A 123 1.85 15.63 -10.35
N ASN A 124 0.75 15.57 -9.58
CA ASN A 124 -0.36 16.52 -9.67
C ASN A 124 -0.53 17.39 -8.42
N GLY A 125 0.57 17.64 -7.70
CA GLY A 125 0.63 18.66 -6.64
C GLY A 125 -0.01 18.22 -5.32
N TYR A 126 0.10 16.93 -4.96
CA TYR A 126 -0.29 16.47 -3.62
C TYR A 126 0.51 17.17 -2.53
N GLU A 127 -0.19 17.67 -1.54
CA GLU A 127 0.35 18.18 -0.28
C GLU A 127 -0.47 17.63 0.89
N GLU A 128 0.15 17.52 2.07
CA GLU A 128 -0.46 16.89 3.24
C GLU A 128 -1.76 17.58 3.73
N TYR A 129 -1.96 18.85 3.43
CA TYR A 129 -3.17 19.62 3.80
C TYR A 129 -4.26 19.63 2.72
N LEU A 130 -3.99 19.10 1.52
CA LEU A 130 -4.96 19.07 0.43
C LEU A 130 -5.90 17.86 0.53
N VAL A 131 -7.06 17.98 -0.08
CA VAL A 131 -8.04 16.90 -0.20
C VAL A 131 -8.27 16.55 -1.67
N LEU A 132 -8.55 15.28 -1.94
CA LEU A 132 -8.85 14.79 -3.27
C LEU A 132 -10.31 15.13 -3.64
N ASP A 133 -10.49 15.90 -4.69
CA ASP A 133 -11.78 16.18 -5.29
C ASP A 133 -11.92 15.51 -6.67
N LYS A 134 -13.11 15.01 -6.98
CA LYS A 134 -13.52 14.47 -8.28
C LYS A 134 -14.70 15.22 -8.87
N ASP A 135 -15.40 16.01 -8.02
CA ASP A 135 -16.70 16.54 -8.38
C ASP A 135 -16.57 17.75 -9.29
N ILE A 136 -15.56 18.59 -9.08
CA ILE A 136 -15.32 19.82 -9.86
C ILE A 136 -15.13 19.47 -11.35
N ILE A 137 -14.24 18.53 -11.66
CA ILE A 137 -13.98 18.16 -13.07
C ILE A 137 -15.14 17.36 -13.66
N CYS A 138 -15.70 16.41 -12.90
CA CYS A 138 -16.84 15.63 -13.39
C CYS A 138 -18.05 16.53 -13.75
N GLU A 139 -18.31 17.57 -12.99
CA GLU A 139 -19.39 18.52 -13.29
C GLU A 139 -19.08 19.38 -14.50
N LYS A 140 -17.88 19.94 -14.55
CA LYS A 140 -17.43 20.73 -15.71
C LYS A 140 -17.52 19.96 -17.03
N GLU A 141 -17.16 18.69 -17.02
CA GLU A 141 -17.12 17.80 -18.21
C GLU A 141 -18.42 16.97 -18.36
N ASN A 142 -19.47 17.20 -17.54
CA ASN A 142 -20.74 16.48 -17.56
C ASN A 142 -20.62 14.96 -17.45
N ILE A 143 -19.67 14.47 -16.62
CA ILE A 143 -19.41 13.04 -16.41
C ILE A 143 -20.36 12.50 -15.36
N SER A 144 -21.24 11.57 -15.77
CA SER A 144 -22.20 10.86 -14.90
C SER A 144 -22.36 9.40 -15.32
N PRO A 145 -22.26 8.43 -14.40
CA PRO A 145 -21.88 8.60 -12.99
C PRO A 145 -20.44 9.10 -12.81
N LYS A 146 -20.20 9.81 -11.71
CA LYS A 146 -18.85 10.35 -11.42
C LYS A 146 -17.85 9.24 -11.16
N ILE A 147 -16.59 9.47 -11.50
CA ILE A 147 -15.50 8.50 -11.35
C ILE A 147 -14.26 9.13 -10.73
N TYR A 148 -13.56 8.40 -9.86
CA TYR A 148 -12.22 8.73 -9.43
C TYR A 148 -11.20 8.22 -10.45
N SER A 149 -10.51 9.12 -11.12
CA SER A 149 -9.49 8.81 -12.13
C SER A 149 -8.46 9.93 -12.27
N PRO A 150 -7.31 9.69 -12.93
CA PRO A 150 -6.34 10.73 -13.25
C PRO A 150 -6.93 11.93 -13.99
N LYS A 151 -7.98 11.70 -14.79
CA LYS A 151 -8.62 12.73 -15.63
C LYS A 151 -9.68 13.53 -14.91
N THR A 152 -10.26 13.00 -13.83
CA THR A 152 -11.42 13.58 -13.14
C THR A 152 -11.09 14.08 -11.73
N CYS A 153 -9.92 13.78 -11.21
CA CYS A 153 -9.51 14.16 -9.87
C CYS A 153 -8.50 15.31 -9.88
N MET A 154 -8.55 16.09 -8.81
CA MET A 154 -7.58 17.14 -8.51
C MET A 154 -7.39 17.29 -7.00
N TRP A 155 -6.23 17.81 -6.61
CA TRP A 155 -5.95 18.18 -5.23
C TRP A 155 -6.39 19.63 -4.98
N VAL A 156 -7.20 19.86 -3.95
CA VAL A 156 -7.74 21.18 -3.61
C VAL A 156 -7.64 21.43 -2.12
N THR A 157 -7.70 22.70 -1.71
CA THR A 157 -7.83 23.04 -0.30
C THR A 157 -9.20 22.63 0.23
N VAL A 158 -9.29 22.39 1.54
CA VAL A 158 -10.58 22.10 2.21
C VAL A 158 -11.58 23.24 1.99
N ALA A 159 -11.12 24.49 2.03
CA ALA A 159 -11.96 25.66 1.81
C ALA A 159 -12.58 25.63 0.40
N LYS A 160 -11.78 25.39 -0.64
CA LYS A 160 -12.27 25.27 -2.02
C LYS A 160 -13.27 24.13 -2.17
N ASN A 161 -12.94 22.96 -1.64
CA ASN A 161 -13.83 21.79 -1.71
C ASN A 161 -15.20 22.06 -1.05
N ASN A 162 -15.20 22.71 0.11
CA ASN A 162 -16.43 23.08 0.82
C ASN A 162 -17.24 24.16 0.07
N SER A 163 -16.59 25.15 -0.50
CA SER A 163 -17.25 26.18 -1.32
C SER A 163 -17.97 25.57 -2.51
N GLU A 164 -17.30 24.71 -3.26
CA GLU A 164 -17.91 24.02 -4.41
C GLU A 164 -19.05 23.07 -4.00
N MET A 165 -18.91 22.40 -2.86
CA MET A 165 -19.99 21.57 -2.31
C MET A 165 -21.24 22.42 -1.94
N ASN A 166 -21.05 23.59 -1.31
CA ASN A 166 -22.15 24.47 -0.94
C ASN A 166 -22.85 25.05 -2.18
N LYS A 167 -22.08 25.51 -3.18
CA LYS A 167 -22.62 25.95 -4.46
C LYS A 167 -23.55 24.90 -5.08
N ARG A 168 -23.10 23.66 -5.18
CA ARG A 168 -23.93 22.55 -5.70
C ARG A 168 -25.23 22.31 -4.93
N ARG A 169 -25.21 22.54 -3.61
CA ARG A 169 -26.41 22.41 -2.78
C ARG A 169 -27.40 23.56 -3.02
N GLU A 170 -26.90 24.75 -3.29
CA GLU A 170 -27.71 25.91 -3.62
C GLU A 170 -28.33 25.77 -5.00
N ASP A 171 -27.55 25.39 -6.01
CA ASP A 171 -28.03 25.14 -7.38
C ASP A 171 -29.12 24.06 -7.40
N ALA A 172 -28.96 22.99 -6.64
CA ALA A 172 -29.98 21.93 -6.53
C ALA A 172 -31.28 22.38 -5.88
N LYS A 173 -31.27 23.40 -5.03
CA LYS A 173 -32.50 23.98 -4.42
C LYS A 173 -33.26 24.87 -5.40
N HIS A 174 -32.57 25.51 -6.35
CA HIS A 174 -33.18 26.43 -7.33
C HIS A 174 -33.64 25.71 -8.61
N SER A 175 -33.36 24.40 -8.73
CA SER A 175 -33.76 23.58 -9.90
C SER A 175 -35.06 22.78 -9.67
N ILE A 176 -35.79 23.07 -8.59
CA ILE A 176 -37.13 22.55 -8.23
C ILE A 176 -38.15 23.69 -8.40
#